data_e862a8d910c9c57daf0f417efa94fca3
#
_entry.id   e862a8d910c9c57daf0f417efa94fca3
#
_cell.length_a   1.000
_cell.length_b   1.000
_cell.length_c   1.000
_cell.angle_alpha   90.00
_cell.angle_beta   90.00
_cell.angle_gamma   90.00
#
_symmetry.space_group_name_H-M   'P 1'
#
loop_
_entity.id
_entity.type
_entity.pdbx_description
1 polymer ?
#
loop_
_entity_poly.entity_id
_entity_poly.type
_entity_poly.pdbx_seq_one_letter_code
_entity_poly.pdbx_strand_id
1 'polypeptide(L)'
;QLEDEYPVMHVTAITHRRDPTVPMTIVGIPPMEDGYLGEAIGDALLPVLKFQHRDVIDTFLPLETGFHNLAVVSSKQRFPRQARKTALGLLGAGQMMFLKVIIVVDEEHQVKDLEKLLDALHNKVTIPDDLVILEGMVADSLAHTSPWENVHDKLIIDATTPSEGDPISRPEESSVGESLAISASAIEGVVQARMLRPSMMVVTTEVEGSPSPEESVEVTNNHLARLQREKISAIRDSIWSLNSSRGLKWLFITDSDANLEHEEWKRRLLWQLFCRFDVGRDLHFDETSTRVAWDATVPIPSDDGPLPVRRWPAVTLHDPEMVSRVDAWLSQRI
;
A
#
# COMPACT_ATOMS: atom_id res chain seq x y z
N GLN A 1 -10.39 1.85 17.76
CA GLN A 1 -10.21 3.29 18.05
C GLN A 1 -9.34 3.43 19.28
N LEU A 2 -8.37 4.34 19.21
CA LEU A 2 -7.60 4.74 20.39
C LEU A 2 -8.46 5.67 21.26
N GLU A 3 -8.51 5.39 22.55
CA GLU A 3 -9.11 6.29 23.53
C GLU A 3 -8.03 7.29 23.94
N ASP A 4 -8.33 8.59 23.82
CA ASP A 4 -7.39 9.67 24.14
C ASP A 4 -8.16 10.93 24.58
N GLU A 5 -7.45 11.92 25.11
CA GLU A 5 -8.01 13.22 25.49
C GLU A 5 -8.07 14.13 24.25
N TYR A 6 -9.28 14.50 23.84
CA TYR A 6 -9.52 15.39 22.72
C TYR A 6 -10.13 16.71 23.15
N PRO A 7 -9.90 17.80 22.38
CA PRO A 7 -10.59 19.05 22.62
C PRO A 7 -12.11 18.89 22.57
N VAL A 8 -12.79 19.44 23.55
CA VAL A 8 -14.25 19.37 23.66
C VAL A 8 -14.90 20.53 22.90
N MET A 9 -15.85 20.22 22.03
CA MET A 9 -16.70 21.19 21.35
C MET A 9 -18.06 21.24 22.04
N HIS A 10 -18.47 22.45 22.48
CA HIS A 10 -19.79 22.69 23.05
C HIS A 10 -20.76 23.15 21.96
N VAL A 11 -21.79 22.33 21.68
CA VAL A 11 -22.85 22.71 20.74
C VAL A 11 -23.82 23.66 21.42
N THR A 12 -23.89 24.89 20.94
CA THR A 12 -24.75 25.96 21.53
C THR A 12 -26.08 26.11 20.81
N ALA A 13 -26.19 25.70 19.56
CA ALA A 13 -27.42 25.71 18.76
C ALA A 13 -27.38 24.66 17.65
N ILE A 14 -28.55 24.08 17.36
CA ILE A 14 -28.76 23.20 16.22
C ILE A 14 -29.96 23.73 15.43
N THR A 15 -29.75 24.01 14.13
CA THR A 15 -30.81 24.43 13.24
C THR A 15 -30.97 23.37 12.12
N HIS A 16 -32.20 22.99 11.84
CA HIS A 16 -32.50 22.01 10.82
C HIS A 16 -33.90 22.23 10.22
N ARG A 17 -34.15 21.64 9.03
CA ARG A 17 -35.51 21.54 8.47
C ARG A 17 -36.38 20.64 9.35
N ARG A 18 -37.72 20.71 9.18
CA ARG A 18 -38.66 19.86 9.94
C ARG A 18 -38.33 18.37 9.73
N ASP A 19 -38.01 17.97 8.49
CA ASP A 19 -37.61 16.60 8.11
C ASP A 19 -36.20 16.66 7.56
N PRO A 20 -35.15 16.61 8.40
CA PRO A 20 -33.78 16.76 7.96
C PRO A 20 -33.26 15.46 7.34
N THR A 21 -32.51 15.60 6.25
CA THR A 21 -31.62 14.55 5.77
C THR A 21 -30.21 14.84 6.28
N VAL A 22 -29.64 13.92 7.04
CA VAL A 22 -28.29 14.06 7.59
C VAL A 22 -27.34 13.19 6.74
N PRO A 23 -26.38 13.80 6.02
CA PRO A 23 -25.33 13.02 5.37
C PRO A 23 -24.44 12.39 6.45
N MET A 24 -24.21 11.11 6.33
CA MET A 24 -23.31 10.36 7.21
C MET A 24 -22.43 9.46 6.37
N THR A 25 -21.21 9.21 6.86
CA THR A 25 -20.28 8.30 6.25
C THR A 25 -19.79 7.30 7.27
N ILE A 26 -19.36 6.14 6.78
CA ILE A 26 -18.71 5.11 7.60
C ILE A 26 -17.33 4.89 7.00
N VAL A 27 -16.30 5.22 7.78
CA VAL A 27 -14.91 5.00 7.36
C VAL A 27 -14.58 3.51 7.47
N GLY A 28 -14.20 2.92 6.36
CA GLY A 28 -13.91 1.49 6.26
C GLY A 28 -12.97 1.18 5.09
N ILE A 29 -13.17 0.03 4.44
CA ILE A 29 -12.45 -0.28 3.20
C ILE A 29 -12.91 0.68 2.09
N PRO A 30 -11.97 1.29 1.32
CA PRO A 30 -12.34 2.13 0.18
C PRO A 30 -13.26 1.41 -0.84
N PRO A 31 -14.17 2.13 -1.53
CA PRO A 31 -14.29 3.60 -1.61
C PRO A 31 -15.08 4.21 -0.47
N MET A 32 -14.62 5.38 -0.01
CA MET A 32 -15.28 6.20 1.00
C MET A 32 -15.12 7.69 0.66
N GLU A 33 -15.82 8.56 1.35
CA GLU A 33 -15.86 10.01 1.04
C GLU A 33 -14.49 10.68 1.11
N ASP A 34 -13.62 10.24 2.00
CA ASP A 34 -12.26 10.77 2.17
C ASP A 34 -11.47 10.78 0.87
N GLY A 35 -11.70 9.81 -0.03
CA GLY A 35 -11.06 9.76 -1.32
C GLY A 35 -11.41 10.93 -2.21
N TYR A 36 -12.68 11.22 -2.29
CA TYR A 36 -13.16 12.34 -3.11
C TYR A 36 -12.75 13.68 -2.52
N LEU A 37 -12.77 13.81 -1.19
CA LEU A 37 -12.27 15.00 -0.49
C LEU A 37 -10.76 15.14 -0.66
N GLY A 38 -10.02 14.05 -0.52
CA GLY A 38 -8.56 14.02 -0.67
C GLY A 38 -8.11 14.37 -2.08
N GLU A 39 -8.81 13.89 -3.12
CA GLU A 39 -8.54 14.27 -4.50
C GLU A 39 -8.76 15.76 -4.73
N ALA A 40 -9.89 16.31 -4.27
CA ALA A 40 -10.20 17.73 -4.40
C ALA A 40 -9.21 18.63 -3.64
N ILE A 41 -8.79 18.21 -2.43
CA ILE A 41 -7.78 18.91 -1.63
C ILE A 41 -6.41 18.82 -2.31
N GLY A 42 -6.06 17.65 -2.85
CA GLY A 42 -4.82 17.44 -3.60
C GLY A 42 -4.70 18.38 -4.78
N ASP A 43 -5.75 18.46 -5.60
CA ASP A 43 -5.81 19.37 -6.75
C ASP A 43 -5.71 20.85 -6.32
N ALA A 44 -6.37 21.23 -5.21
CA ALA A 44 -6.32 22.60 -4.69
C ALA A 44 -4.95 22.97 -4.11
N LEU A 45 -4.23 22.02 -3.50
CA LEU A 45 -2.92 22.25 -2.89
C LEU A 45 -1.74 22.04 -3.85
N LEU A 46 -1.93 21.39 -4.99
CA LEU A 46 -0.87 21.13 -5.96
C LEU A 46 -0.10 22.39 -6.39
N PRO A 47 -0.74 23.57 -6.64
CA PRO A 47 0.00 24.78 -6.97
C PRO A 47 0.95 25.25 -5.84
N VAL A 48 0.54 25.09 -4.58
CA VAL A 48 1.39 25.43 -3.41
C VAL A 48 2.58 24.48 -3.33
N LEU A 49 2.33 23.18 -3.55
CA LEU A 49 3.37 22.17 -3.60
C LEU A 49 4.39 22.45 -4.71
N LYS A 50 3.93 22.78 -5.92
CA LYS A 50 4.78 23.17 -7.06
C LYS A 50 5.57 24.45 -6.80
N PHE A 51 5.07 25.37 -6.01
CA PHE A 51 5.80 26.57 -5.63
C PHE A 51 7.00 26.22 -4.74
N GLN A 52 6.84 25.30 -3.80
CA GLN A 52 7.91 24.83 -2.91
C GLN A 52 8.86 23.84 -3.61
N HIS A 53 8.31 22.95 -4.42
CA HIS A 53 9.01 21.86 -5.12
C HIS A 53 8.80 22.00 -6.63
N ARG A 54 9.62 22.85 -7.27
CA ARG A 54 9.48 23.22 -8.69
C ARG A 54 9.67 22.05 -9.66
N ASP A 55 10.23 20.95 -9.19
CA ASP A 55 10.43 19.73 -9.97
C ASP A 55 9.14 18.91 -10.08
N VAL A 56 8.22 19.07 -9.13
CA VAL A 56 6.94 18.32 -9.09
C VAL A 56 6.03 18.80 -10.21
N ILE A 57 5.52 17.86 -10.99
CA ILE A 57 4.54 18.11 -12.06
C ILE A 57 3.14 17.78 -11.60
N ASP A 58 2.97 16.62 -10.96
CA ASP A 58 1.68 16.15 -10.48
C ASP A 58 1.86 15.17 -9.32
N THR A 59 0.80 14.99 -8.53
CA THR A 59 0.79 14.06 -7.39
C THR A 59 -0.55 13.34 -7.32
N PHE A 60 -0.54 12.08 -6.95
CA PHE A 60 -1.73 11.27 -6.73
C PHE A 60 -1.57 10.38 -5.51
N LEU A 61 -2.52 10.46 -4.61
CA LEU A 61 -2.63 9.58 -3.46
C LEU A 61 -3.84 8.66 -3.68
N PRO A 62 -3.63 7.40 -4.10
CA PRO A 62 -4.74 6.50 -4.42
C PRO A 62 -5.64 6.28 -3.20
N LEU A 63 -6.93 6.43 -3.41
CA LEU A 63 -7.95 6.22 -2.38
C LEU A 63 -7.84 4.81 -1.76
N GLU A 64 -7.62 3.82 -2.60
CA GLU A 64 -7.55 2.42 -2.23
C GLU A 64 -6.42 2.13 -1.23
N THR A 65 -5.40 2.98 -1.20
CA THR A 65 -4.25 2.80 -0.30
C THR A 65 -4.40 3.53 1.05
N GLY A 66 -5.55 4.16 1.31
CA GLY A 66 -5.78 4.91 2.54
C GLY A 66 -4.94 6.19 2.63
N PHE A 67 -4.81 6.95 1.55
CA PHE A 67 -4.10 8.24 1.39
C PHE A 67 -2.60 8.16 1.68
N HIS A 68 -2.23 8.31 2.95
CA HIS A 68 -0.83 8.45 3.38
C HIS A 68 0.00 7.18 3.23
N ASN A 69 -0.58 6.06 2.82
CA ASN A 69 0.22 4.85 2.60
C ASN A 69 0.97 4.86 1.26
N LEU A 70 0.47 5.57 0.25
CA LEU A 70 1.13 5.69 -1.05
C LEU A 70 0.92 7.06 -1.67
N ALA A 71 1.98 7.65 -2.23
CA ALA A 71 1.89 8.72 -3.21
C ALA A 71 2.66 8.36 -4.48
N VAL A 72 2.07 8.66 -5.63
CA VAL A 72 2.72 8.65 -6.94
C VAL A 72 3.00 10.10 -7.33
N VAL A 73 4.24 10.42 -7.68
CA VAL A 73 4.68 11.78 -7.98
C VAL A 73 5.37 11.83 -9.32
N SER A 74 4.85 12.56 -10.27
CA SER A 74 5.58 12.86 -11.51
C SER A 74 6.48 14.07 -11.32
N SER A 75 7.72 13.94 -11.77
CA SER A 75 8.78 14.91 -11.49
C SER A 75 9.72 15.09 -12.67
N LYS A 76 10.17 16.33 -12.87
CA LYS A 76 11.24 16.64 -13.83
C LYS A 76 12.57 16.14 -13.33
N GLN A 77 13.30 15.44 -14.22
CA GLN A 77 14.65 14.99 -13.95
C GLN A 77 15.65 15.81 -14.77
N ARG A 78 16.56 16.54 -14.11
CA ARG A 78 17.59 17.39 -14.74
C ARG A 78 19.02 16.96 -14.39
N PHE A 79 19.17 16.14 -13.35
CA PHE A 79 20.44 15.62 -12.88
C PHE A 79 20.22 14.27 -12.20
N PRO A 80 21.26 13.43 -12.09
CA PRO A 80 21.16 12.12 -11.48
C PRO A 80 20.57 12.15 -10.07
N ARG A 81 19.68 11.22 -9.79
CA ARG A 81 19.05 11.04 -8.47
C ARG A 81 18.18 12.21 -7.98
N GLN A 82 17.73 13.07 -8.87
CA GLN A 82 16.85 14.18 -8.52
C GLN A 82 15.51 13.68 -7.95
N ALA A 83 15.01 12.53 -8.38
CA ALA A 83 13.82 11.88 -7.83
C ALA A 83 13.89 11.70 -6.31
N ARG A 84 15.06 11.26 -5.80
CA ARG A 84 15.26 11.11 -4.34
C ARG A 84 15.22 12.45 -3.61
N LYS A 85 15.84 13.49 -4.17
CA LYS A 85 15.76 14.86 -3.62
C LYS A 85 14.32 15.34 -3.57
N THR A 86 13.54 15.10 -4.62
CA THR A 86 12.12 15.48 -4.69
C THR A 86 11.30 14.73 -3.63
N ALA A 87 11.47 13.40 -3.55
CA ALA A 87 10.81 12.58 -2.54
C ALA A 87 11.13 13.03 -1.11
N LEU A 88 12.41 13.23 -0.77
CA LEU A 88 12.84 13.69 0.56
C LEU A 88 12.28 15.08 0.89
N GLY A 89 12.20 15.98 -0.09
CA GLY A 89 11.58 17.29 0.09
C GLY A 89 10.09 17.19 0.43
N LEU A 90 9.36 16.31 -0.25
CA LEU A 90 7.94 16.07 0.01
C LEU A 90 7.73 15.41 1.37
N LEU A 91 8.51 14.38 1.71
CA LEU A 91 8.46 13.68 3.01
C LEU A 91 8.80 14.60 4.20
N GLY A 92 9.37 15.75 3.97
CA GLY A 92 9.63 16.79 4.98
C GLY A 92 8.58 17.90 5.00
N ALA A 93 7.51 17.85 4.19
CA ALA A 93 6.61 18.99 3.97
C ALA A 93 5.15 18.67 4.26
N GLY A 94 4.53 19.45 5.17
CA GLY A 94 3.08 19.40 5.43
C GLY A 94 2.58 17.98 5.72
N GLN A 95 1.41 17.63 5.20
CA GLN A 95 0.83 16.29 5.38
C GLN A 95 1.55 15.19 4.59
N MET A 96 2.36 15.53 3.59
CA MET A 96 3.19 14.55 2.89
C MET A 96 4.22 13.88 3.82
N MET A 97 4.50 14.47 4.98
CA MET A 97 5.37 13.84 5.99
C MET A 97 4.80 12.52 6.54
N PHE A 98 3.51 12.27 6.41
CA PHE A 98 2.88 11.03 6.86
C PHE A 98 2.96 9.88 5.84
N LEU A 99 3.39 10.15 4.61
CA LEU A 99 3.52 9.12 3.57
C LEU A 99 4.40 7.96 4.04
N LYS A 100 3.93 6.73 3.75
CA LYS A 100 4.69 5.49 3.98
C LYS A 100 5.54 5.14 2.77
N VAL A 101 4.94 5.16 1.59
CA VAL A 101 5.62 4.87 0.32
C VAL A 101 5.44 6.05 -0.63
N ILE A 102 6.52 6.45 -1.29
CA ILE A 102 6.48 7.44 -2.36
C ILE A 102 7.18 6.87 -3.59
N ILE A 103 6.48 6.88 -4.71
CA ILE A 103 7.00 6.45 -6.00
C ILE A 103 7.14 7.67 -6.88
N VAL A 104 8.36 7.95 -7.33
CA VAL A 104 8.64 9.06 -8.25
C VAL A 104 8.77 8.52 -9.66
N VAL A 105 8.03 9.11 -10.60
CA VAL A 105 7.99 8.76 -12.02
C VAL A 105 8.37 9.98 -12.89
N ASP A 106 8.66 9.76 -14.16
CA ASP A 106 8.99 10.83 -15.10
C ASP A 106 7.86 11.84 -15.30
N GLU A 107 8.18 13.03 -15.78
CA GLU A 107 7.26 14.16 -15.92
C GLU A 107 6.07 13.90 -16.86
N GLU A 108 6.23 13.04 -17.87
CA GLU A 108 5.17 12.67 -18.83
C GLU A 108 4.23 11.59 -18.29
N HIS A 109 4.54 11.01 -17.14
CA HIS A 109 3.73 9.94 -16.56
C HIS A 109 2.42 10.50 -15.97
N GLN A 110 1.31 9.91 -16.37
CA GLN A 110 0.00 10.21 -15.79
C GLN A 110 -0.11 9.49 -14.43
N VAL A 111 0.01 10.24 -13.33
CA VAL A 111 0.11 9.68 -11.96
C VAL A 111 -1.11 8.83 -11.53
N LYS A 112 -2.28 9.05 -12.14
CA LYS A 112 -3.51 8.28 -11.89
C LYS A 112 -3.57 6.98 -12.70
N ASP A 113 -2.66 6.75 -13.65
CA ASP A 113 -2.61 5.54 -14.47
C ASP A 113 -1.77 4.46 -13.78
N LEU A 114 -2.44 3.63 -12.98
CA LEU A 114 -1.79 2.56 -12.22
C LEU A 114 -1.20 1.45 -13.12
N GLU A 115 -1.73 1.25 -14.32
CA GLU A 115 -1.16 0.28 -15.27
C GLU A 115 0.21 0.75 -15.76
N LYS A 116 0.31 2.03 -16.15
CA LYS A 116 1.60 2.63 -16.51
C LYS A 116 2.56 2.71 -15.33
N LEU A 117 2.05 2.85 -14.11
CA LEU A 117 2.90 2.78 -12.91
C LEU A 117 3.54 1.41 -12.76
N LEU A 118 2.79 0.32 -12.97
CA LEU A 118 3.35 -1.04 -12.99
C LEU A 118 4.40 -1.20 -14.10
N ASP A 119 4.17 -0.60 -15.28
CA ASP A 119 5.16 -0.61 -16.36
C ASP A 119 6.45 0.15 -15.97
N ALA A 120 6.33 1.29 -15.27
CA ALA A 120 7.48 2.04 -14.77
C ALA A 120 8.27 1.25 -13.72
N LEU A 121 7.59 0.62 -12.76
CA LEU A 121 8.20 -0.25 -11.75
C LEU A 121 8.91 -1.46 -12.37
N HIS A 122 8.31 -2.05 -13.40
CA HIS A 122 8.92 -3.17 -14.14
C HIS A 122 10.17 -2.73 -14.90
N ASN A 123 10.05 -1.67 -15.71
CA ASN A 123 11.07 -1.31 -16.70
C ASN A 123 12.19 -0.42 -16.14
N LYS A 124 11.90 0.40 -15.12
CA LYS A 124 12.81 1.48 -14.70
C LYS A 124 13.45 1.24 -13.34
N VAL A 125 12.90 0.38 -12.50
CA VAL A 125 13.43 0.16 -11.15
C VAL A 125 14.46 -0.96 -11.13
N THR A 126 15.62 -0.68 -10.56
CA THR A 126 16.66 -1.63 -10.22
C THR A 126 16.73 -1.81 -8.71
N ILE A 127 16.56 -3.02 -8.22
CA ILE A 127 16.63 -3.35 -6.80
C ILE A 127 18.07 -3.76 -6.45
N PRO A 128 18.65 -3.24 -5.37
CA PRO A 128 18.09 -2.30 -4.39
C PRO A 128 18.32 -0.82 -4.74
N ASP A 129 19.05 -0.54 -5.80
CA ASP A 129 19.66 0.75 -6.10
C ASP A 129 18.65 1.91 -6.23
N ASP A 130 17.43 1.64 -6.67
CA ASP A 130 16.37 2.63 -6.82
C ASP A 130 15.41 2.66 -5.63
N LEU A 131 15.71 1.90 -4.57
CA LEU A 131 14.98 1.91 -3.30
C LEU A 131 15.75 2.70 -2.24
N VAL A 132 15.04 3.49 -1.43
CA VAL A 132 15.60 4.14 -0.23
C VAL A 132 14.67 3.91 0.94
N ILE A 133 15.17 3.25 1.97
CA ILE A 133 14.44 3.04 3.23
C ILE A 133 14.90 4.12 4.22
N LEU A 134 13.94 4.79 4.84
CA LEU A 134 14.14 5.77 5.89
C LEU A 134 13.55 5.23 7.18
N GLU A 135 14.41 4.90 8.13
CA GLU A 135 13.99 4.27 9.38
C GLU A 135 13.48 5.29 10.41
N GLY A 136 12.49 4.88 11.22
CA GLY A 136 12.02 5.62 12.39
C GLY A 136 11.40 6.99 12.06
N MET A 137 10.65 7.10 10.98
CA MET A 137 10.05 8.34 10.53
C MET A 137 8.63 8.52 11.10
N VAL A 138 8.16 9.78 11.09
CA VAL A 138 6.79 10.11 11.54
C VAL A 138 5.75 9.40 10.68
N ALA A 139 4.76 8.77 11.35
CA ALA A 139 3.63 8.10 10.75
C ALA A 139 2.33 8.85 11.00
N ASP A 140 1.31 8.55 10.20
CA ASP A 140 -0.07 8.91 10.49
C ASP A 140 -0.57 8.11 11.72
N SER A 141 -1.33 8.75 12.60
CA SER A 141 -1.94 8.08 13.76
C SER A 141 -2.91 6.95 13.36
N LEU A 142 -3.45 7.00 12.14
CA LEU A 142 -4.32 5.97 11.57
C LEU A 142 -3.56 4.82 10.92
N ALA A 143 -2.22 4.89 10.85
CA ALA A 143 -1.38 3.81 10.32
C ALA A 143 -1.23 2.69 11.37
N HIS A 144 -2.23 1.83 11.48
CA HIS A 144 -2.25 0.76 12.50
C HIS A 144 -1.16 -0.31 12.29
N THR A 145 -0.61 -0.43 11.08
CA THR A 145 0.51 -1.35 10.79
C THR A 145 1.84 -0.88 11.34
N SER A 146 1.95 0.41 11.71
CA SER A 146 3.17 0.96 12.29
C SER A 146 3.56 0.19 13.56
N PRO A 147 4.84 -0.19 13.72
CA PRO A 147 5.31 -0.91 14.89
C PRO A 147 5.10 -0.13 16.19
N TRP A 148 5.28 1.18 16.12
CA TRP A 148 5.04 2.10 17.23
C TRP A 148 4.01 3.16 16.84
N GLU A 149 3.37 3.73 17.81
CA GLU A 149 2.43 4.82 17.58
C GLU A 149 3.14 6.02 16.95
N ASN A 150 2.58 6.50 15.83
CA ASN A 150 3.10 7.63 15.05
C ASN A 150 4.54 7.45 14.50
N VAL A 151 5.06 6.22 14.45
CA VAL A 151 6.41 5.93 13.92
C VAL A 151 6.38 4.69 13.03
N HIS A 152 6.88 4.84 11.81
CA HIS A 152 7.11 3.74 10.86
C HIS A 152 8.34 4.03 9.98
N ASP A 153 8.79 3.03 9.25
CA ASP A 153 9.77 3.22 8.20
C ASP A 153 9.10 3.65 6.91
N LYS A 154 9.85 4.39 6.07
CA LYS A 154 9.37 4.87 4.77
C LYS A 154 10.16 4.28 3.62
N LEU A 155 9.48 4.11 2.48
CA LEU A 155 10.10 3.64 1.25
C LEU A 155 9.97 4.69 0.15
N ILE A 156 11.10 5.07 -0.42
CA ILE A 156 11.17 5.83 -1.68
C ILE A 156 11.50 4.85 -2.79
N ILE A 157 10.75 4.90 -3.88
CA ILE A 157 11.01 4.15 -5.10
C ILE A 157 11.25 5.15 -6.23
N ASP A 158 12.47 5.14 -6.79
CA ASP A 158 12.83 5.92 -7.96
C ASP A 158 12.52 5.13 -9.23
N ALA A 159 11.37 5.41 -9.83
CA ALA A 159 10.90 4.80 -11.07
C ALA A 159 11.05 5.78 -12.27
N THR A 160 12.04 6.67 -12.20
CA THR A 160 12.36 7.61 -13.28
C THR A 160 13.37 7.01 -14.25
N THR A 161 13.40 7.55 -15.47
CA THR A 161 14.44 7.24 -16.44
C THR A 161 15.78 7.82 -15.94
N PRO A 162 16.87 7.04 -15.90
CA PRO A 162 18.18 7.55 -15.49
C PRO A 162 18.61 8.73 -16.36
N SER A 163 19.05 9.81 -15.72
CA SER A 163 19.64 10.94 -16.43
C SER A 163 21.10 10.66 -16.79
N GLU A 164 21.64 11.42 -17.73
CA GLU A 164 23.05 11.32 -18.11
C GLU A 164 23.97 11.47 -16.89
N GLY A 165 24.92 10.55 -16.75
CA GLY A 165 25.84 10.50 -15.60
C GLY A 165 25.31 9.78 -14.37
N ASP A 166 24.17 9.11 -14.46
CA ASP A 166 23.72 8.23 -13.37
C ASP A 166 24.71 7.06 -13.20
N PRO A 167 25.24 6.82 -12.00
CA PRO A 167 26.26 5.79 -11.77
C PRO A 167 25.70 4.37 -11.81
N ILE A 168 24.37 4.18 -11.82
CA ILE A 168 23.75 2.86 -11.79
C ILE A 168 23.58 2.34 -13.20
N SER A 169 24.21 1.20 -13.45
CA SER A 169 23.98 0.41 -14.66
C SER A 169 22.71 -0.40 -14.47
N ARG A 170 21.72 -0.20 -15.32
CA ARG A 170 20.52 -1.03 -15.31
C ARG A 170 20.81 -2.34 -16.06
N PRO A 171 20.54 -3.51 -15.43
CA PRO A 171 20.67 -4.77 -16.12
C PRO A 171 19.69 -4.84 -17.30
N GLU A 172 20.02 -5.62 -18.31
CA GLU A 172 19.11 -5.95 -19.40
C GLU A 172 17.79 -6.52 -18.84
N GLU A 173 16.67 -6.24 -19.50
CA GLU A 173 15.34 -6.68 -19.10
C GLU A 173 15.32 -8.19 -18.87
N SER A 174 15.23 -8.58 -17.61
CA SER A 174 14.92 -9.96 -17.26
C SER A 174 13.41 -10.12 -17.21
N SER A 175 12.84 -10.91 -18.09
CA SER A 175 11.42 -11.21 -18.09
C SER A 175 11.18 -12.65 -17.61
N VAL A 176 10.14 -12.80 -16.81
CA VAL A 176 9.64 -14.11 -16.36
C VAL A 176 8.34 -14.40 -17.11
N GLY A 177 8.19 -15.63 -17.61
CA GLY A 177 6.98 -16.03 -18.29
C GLY A 177 5.82 -16.38 -17.34
N GLU A 178 4.59 -16.42 -17.89
CA GLU A 178 3.38 -16.86 -17.18
C GLU A 178 3.53 -18.25 -16.51
N SER A 179 4.43 -19.07 -17.00
CA SER A 179 4.77 -20.37 -16.40
C SER A 179 5.22 -20.28 -14.95
N LEU A 180 5.73 -19.12 -14.50
CA LEU A 180 6.08 -18.93 -13.09
C LEU A 180 4.84 -18.92 -12.22
N ALA A 181 3.76 -18.23 -12.61
CA ALA A 181 2.52 -18.20 -11.84
C ALA A 181 1.92 -19.60 -11.69
N ILE A 182 1.97 -20.42 -12.76
CA ILE A 182 1.54 -21.83 -12.72
C ILE A 182 2.39 -22.62 -11.72
N SER A 183 3.72 -22.46 -11.77
CA SER A 183 4.63 -23.15 -10.84
C SER A 183 4.44 -22.69 -9.40
N ALA A 184 4.21 -21.40 -9.20
CA ALA A 184 3.95 -20.81 -7.88
C ALA A 184 2.63 -21.33 -7.29
N SER A 185 1.57 -21.48 -8.10
CA SER A 185 0.28 -22.04 -7.65
C SER A 185 0.36 -23.50 -7.17
N ALA A 186 1.44 -24.21 -7.52
CA ALA A 186 1.67 -25.58 -7.04
C ALA A 186 2.45 -25.64 -5.70
N ILE A 187 2.91 -24.51 -5.18
CA ILE A 187 3.63 -24.43 -3.90
C ILE A 187 2.61 -24.55 -2.76
N GLU A 188 2.96 -25.37 -1.77
CA GLU A 188 2.14 -25.55 -0.57
C GLU A 188 1.89 -24.19 0.12
N GLY A 189 0.64 -23.91 0.45
CA GLY A 189 0.22 -22.66 1.09
C GLY A 189 -0.13 -21.52 0.12
N VAL A 190 0.15 -21.65 -1.18
CA VAL A 190 -0.31 -20.70 -2.20
C VAL A 190 -1.72 -21.07 -2.65
N VAL A 191 -2.65 -20.12 -2.60
CA VAL A 191 -4.04 -20.27 -3.06
C VAL A 191 -4.19 -19.83 -4.51
N GLN A 192 -3.68 -18.65 -4.84
CA GLN A 192 -3.68 -18.10 -6.20
C GLN A 192 -2.32 -17.46 -6.49
N ALA A 193 -1.92 -17.47 -7.76
CA ALA A 193 -0.73 -16.76 -8.24
C ALA A 193 -1.04 -16.07 -9.56
N ARG A 194 -0.57 -14.81 -9.72
CA ARG A 194 -0.80 -14.02 -10.92
C ARG A 194 0.39 -13.14 -11.25
N MET A 195 0.81 -13.14 -12.51
CA MET A 195 1.77 -12.15 -13.01
C MET A 195 1.06 -10.79 -13.19
N LEU A 196 1.64 -9.75 -12.61
CA LEU A 196 1.21 -8.36 -12.83
C LEU A 196 1.96 -7.73 -13.99
N ARG A 197 3.26 -8.05 -14.08
CA ARG A 197 4.20 -7.69 -15.16
C ARG A 197 5.27 -8.80 -15.25
N PRO A 198 6.08 -8.84 -16.30
CA PRO A 198 7.10 -9.90 -16.46
C PRO A 198 8.10 -10.01 -15.30
N SER A 199 8.27 -8.98 -14.47
CA SER A 199 9.12 -9.04 -13.27
C SER A 199 8.35 -8.92 -11.94
N MET A 200 7.01 -8.99 -11.98
CA MET A 200 6.15 -8.71 -10.84
C MET A 200 5.08 -9.78 -10.71
N MET A 201 5.02 -10.43 -9.56
CA MET A 201 4.02 -11.47 -9.28
C MET A 201 3.32 -11.19 -7.95
N VAL A 202 2.04 -11.48 -7.88
CA VAL A 202 1.27 -11.56 -6.64
C VAL A 202 0.87 -13.00 -6.40
N VAL A 203 0.97 -13.41 -5.15
CA VAL A 203 0.43 -14.69 -4.64
C VAL A 203 -0.47 -14.43 -3.46
N THR A 204 -1.51 -15.25 -3.32
CA THR A 204 -2.38 -15.21 -2.15
C THR A 204 -2.19 -16.47 -1.31
N THR A 205 -2.39 -16.34 -0.01
CA THR A 205 -2.31 -17.43 0.96
C THR A 205 -3.46 -17.34 1.96
N GLU A 206 -3.77 -18.43 2.62
CA GLU A 206 -4.64 -18.42 3.79
C GLU A 206 -3.76 -18.39 5.04
N VAL A 207 -4.04 -17.47 5.94
CA VAL A 207 -3.39 -17.40 7.23
C VAL A 207 -4.33 -18.00 8.27
N GLU A 208 -3.93 -19.14 8.86
CA GLU A 208 -4.71 -19.78 9.92
C GLU A 208 -4.86 -18.86 11.13
N GLY A 209 -6.09 -18.71 11.61
CA GLY A 209 -6.41 -17.81 12.72
C GLY A 209 -6.30 -16.33 12.37
N SER A 210 -6.17 -16.00 11.08
CA SER A 210 -6.43 -14.64 10.63
C SER A 210 -7.87 -14.30 11.01
N PRO A 211 -8.07 -13.22 11.77
CA PRO A 211 -9.43 -12.82 12.11
C PRO A 211 -10.20 -12.57 10.82
N SER A 212 -11.49 -12.87 10.83
CA SER A 212 -12.35 -12.34 9.79
C SER A 212 -12.17 -10.81 9.75
N PRO A 213 -12.38 -10.16 8.61
CA PRO A 213 -12.35 -8.70 8.53
C PRO A 213 -13.25 -8.00 9.56
N GLU A 214 -14.21 -8.74 10.11
CA GLU A 214 -15.21 -8.28 11.10
C GLU A 214 -14.70 -8.37 12.55
N GLU A 215 -13.60 -9.08 12.80
CA GLU A 215 -13.07 -9.27 14.15
C GLU A 215 -11.86 -8.37 14.40
N SER A 216 -11.90 -7.64 15.51
CA SER A 216 -10.70 -6.93 15.97
C SER A 216 -9.68 -7.93 16.53
N VAL A 217 -8.43 -7.85 16.11
CA VAL A 217 -7.35 -8.63 16.70
C VAL A 217 -6.81 -7.90 17.93
N GLU A 218 -7.53 -8.03 19.02
CA GLU A 218 -7.18 -7.34 20.28
C GLU A 218 -6.18 -8.10 21.13
N VAL A 219 -5.97 -9.39 20.85
CA VAL A 219 -5.13 -10.26 21.66
C VAL A 219 -3.81 -10.54 20.96
N THR A 220 -2.71 -10.24 21.64
CA THR A 220 -1.37 -10.62 21.21
C THR A 220 -1.25 -12.14 21.15
N ASN A 221 -0.83 -12.67 20.01
CA ASN A 221 -0.62 -14.10 19.80
C ASN A 221 0.73 -14.39 19.15
N ASN A 222 1.79 -14.40 19.96
CA ASN A 222 3.16 -14.63 19.50
C ASN A 222 3.36 -15.95 18.77
N HIS A 223 2.66 -17.00 19.22
CA HIS A 223 2.77 -18.32 18.57
C HIS A 223 2.20 -18.30 17.15
N LEU A 224 1.00 -17.76 17.00
CA LEU A 224 0.34 -17.68 15.70
C LEU A 224 1.09 -16.72 14.74
N ALA A 225 1.54 -15.57 15.24
CA ALA A 225 2.36 -14.64 14.47
C ALA A 225 3.67 -15.27 13.97
N ARG A 226 4.31 -16.12 14.78
CA ARG A 226 5.50 -16.86 14.37
C ARG A 226 5.18 -17.88 13.27
N LEU A 227 4.11 -18.65 13.41
CA LEU A 227 3.68 -19.62 12.40
C LEU A 227 3.38 -18.92 11.07
N GLN A 228 2.72 -17.74 11.12
CA GLN A 228 2.48 -16.93 9.94
C GLN A 228 3.80 -16.52 9.27
N ARG A 229 4.74 -15.94 10.00
CA ARG A 229 6.04 -15.53 9.46
C ARG A 229 6.82 -16.71 8.85
N GLU A 230 6.79 -17.87 9.50
CA GLU A 230 7.41 -19.10 8.99
C GLU A 230 6.76 -19.55 7.67
N LYS A 231 5.43 -19.53 7.59
CA LYS A 231 4.68 -19.87 6.38
C LYS A 231 4.99 -18.92 5.22
N ILE A 232 4.94 -17.61 5.48
CA ILE A 232 5.23 -16.60 4.46
C ILE A 232 6.68 -16.72 3.97
N SER A 233 7.63 -16.93 4.88
CA SER A 233 9.03 -17.16 4.52
C SER A 233 9.19 -18.40 3.67
N ALA A 234 8.53 -19.52 4.01
CA ALA A 234 8.57 -20.74 3.23
C ALA A 234 8.01 -20.57 1.81
N ILE A 235 6.89 -19.87 1.66
CA ILE A 235 6.29 -19.54 0.35
C ILE A 235 7.28 -18.69 -0.47
N ARG A 236 7.79 -17.60 0.10
CA ARG A 236 8.76 -16.69 -0.52
C ARG A 236 9.99 -17.46 -1.02
N ASP A 237 10.62 -18.22 -0.14
CA ASP A 237 11.87 -18.93 -0.42
C ASP A 237 11.66 -20.05 -1.44
N SER A 238 10.50 -20.73 -1.39
CA SER A 238 10.12 -21.72 -2.41
C SER A 238 9.97 -21.09 -3.79
N ILE A 239 9.31 -19.92 -3.90
CA ILE A 239 9.16 -19.19 -5.16
C ILE A 239 10.54 -18.75 -5.67
N TRP A 240 11.38 -18.17 -4.80
CA TRP A 240 12.70 -17.70 -5.18
C TRP A 240 13.68 -18.82 -5.58
N SER A 241 13.46 -20.04 -5.09
CA SER A 241 14.25 -21.23 -5.47
C SER A 241 13.93 -21.75 -6.88
N LEU A 242 12.78 -21.37 -7.46
CA LEU A 242 12.41 -21.79 -8.80
C LEU A 242 13.36 -21.19 -9.85
N ASN A 243 13.90 -22.00 -10.75
CA ASN A 243 14.74 -21.52 -11.84
C ASN A 243 14.04 -20.48 -12.73
N SER A 244 12.72 -20.61 -12.88
CA SER A 244 11.87 -19.67 -13.61
C SER A 244 11.70 -18.32 -12.94
N SER A 245 12.10 -18.15 -11.67
CA SER A 245 11.94 -16.91 -10.90
C SER A 245 13.11 -15.94 -11.03
N ARG A 246 14.17 -16.26 -11.78
CA ARG A 246 15.42 -15.46 -11.84
C ARG A 246 15.22 -14.01 -12.30
N GLY A 247 14.18 -13.73 -13.06
CA GLY A 247 13.84 -12.37 -13.50
C GLY A 247 12.77 -11.69 -12.66
N LEU A 248 12.30 -12.32 -11.58
CA LEU A 248 11.28 -11.75 -10.70
C LEU A 248 11.93 -10.72 -9.79
N LYS A 249 11.57 -9.45 -9.94
CA LYS A 249 12.03 -8.37 -9.05
C LYS A 249 11.13 -8.20 -7.84
N TRP A 250 9.79 -8.30 -8.05
CA TRP A 250 8.77 -8.00 -7.06
C TRP A 250 7.88 -9.21 -6.82
N LEU A 251 7.84 -9.66 -5.58
CA LEU A 251 6.91 -10.68 -5.11
C LEU A 251 5.98 -10.06 -4.06
N PHE A 252 4.70 -10.00 -4.35
CA PHE A 252 3.68 -9.56 -3.39
C PHE A 252 2.97 -10.77 -2.82
N ILE A 253 2.90 -10.86 -1.51
CA ILE A 253 2.21 -11.95 -0.79
C ILE A 253 1.08 -11.33 0.03
N THR A 254 -0.13 -11.84 -0.13
CA THR A 254 -1.32 -11.28 0.53
C THR A 254 -2.32 -12.37 0.87
N ASP A 255 -3.39 -12.03 1.60
CA ASP A 255 -4.41 -13.00 1.94
C ASP A 255 -5.34 -13.34 0.77
N SER A 256 -5.96 -14.51 0.84
CA SER A 256 -6.86 -15.03 -0.18
C SER A 256 -8.14 -14.19 -0.37
N ASP A 257 -8.50 -13.33 0.60
CA ASP A 257 -9.62 -12.39 0.49
C ASP A 257 -9.40 -11.29 -0.57
N ALA A 258 -8.15 -11.09 -1.07
CA ALA A 258 -7.88 -10.28 -2.26
C ALA A 258 -8.63 -10.81 -3.49
N ASN A 259 -8.80 -12.13 -3.57
CA ASN A 259 -9.49 -12.87 -4.63
C ASN A 259 -9.13 -12.37 -6.04
N LEU A 260 -7.99 -12.81 -6.57
CA LEU A 260 -7.40 -12.31 -7.83
C LEU A 260 -8.27 -12.60 -9.08
N GLU A 261 -9.35 -13.35 -8.95
CA GLU A 261 -10.32 -13.61 -10.02
C GLU A 261 -11.54 -12.67 -9.96
N HIS A 262 -11.73 -11.95 -8.85
CA HIS A 262 -12.84 -11.02 -8.69
C HIS A 262 -12.64 -9.79 -9.60
N GLU A 263 -13.73 -9.20 -10.09
CA GLU A 263 -13.64 -8.00 -10.97
C GLU A 263 -12.95 -6.80 -10.30
N GLU A 264 -13.09 -6.65 -8.98
CA GLU A 264 -12.44 -5.59 -8.18
C GLU A 264 -11.11 -6.00 -7.54
N TRP A 265 -10.49 -7.09 -7.99
CA TRP A 265 -9.28 -7.62 -7.35
C TRP A 265 -8.14 -6.58 -7.24
N LYS A 266 -7.99 -5.69 -8.22
CA LYS A 266 -6.95 -4.64 -8.19
C LYS A 266 -7.14 -3.68 -7.03
N ARG A 267 -8.38 -3.26 -6.77
CA ARG A 267 -8.71 -2.38 -5.64
C ARG A 267 -8.44 -3.07 -4.31
N ARG A 268 -8.88 -4.31 -4.16
CA ARG A 268 -8.65 -5.12 -2.96
C ARG A 268 -7.16 -5.34 -2.71
N LEU A 269 -6.42 -5.68 -3.77
CA LEU A 269 -4.97 -5.86 -3.71
C LEU A 269 -4.26 -4.58 -3.27
N LEU A 270 -4.58 -3.42 -3.85
CA LEU A 270 -3.99 -2.14 -3.46
C LEU A 270 -4.25 -1.83 -1.99
N TRP A 271 -5.47 -2.06 -1.52
CA TRP A 271 -5.80 -1.87 -0.12
C TRP A 271 -4.94 -2.76 0.79
N GLN A 272 -4.84 -4.04 0.52
CA GLN A 272 -4.03 -4.97 1.31
C GLN A 272 -2.55 -4.58 1.27
N LEU A 273 -1.99 -4.37 0.07
CA LEU A 273 -0.57 -4.04 -0.12
C LEU A 273 -0.11 -2.80 0.64
N PHE A 274 -0.97 -1.83 0.85
CA PHE A 274 -0.57 -0.58 1.48
C PHE A 274 -1.13 -0.39 2.89
N CYS A 275 -2.31 -0.94 3.19
CA CYS A 275 -2.92 -0.79 4.50
C CYS A 275 -2.52 -1.88 5.51
N ARG A 276 -1.96 -3.03 5.07
CA ARG A 276 -1.50 -4.12 5.93
C ARG A 276 0.02 -4.21 6.08
N PHE A 277 0.75 -3.43 5.34
CA PHE A 277 2.19 -3.47 5.18
C PHE A 277 2.91 -2.41 6.01
N ASP A 278 4.03 -2.80 6.60
CA ASP A 278 5.03 -1.90 7.18
C ASP A 278 6.39 -2.12 6.53
N VAL A 279 7.08 -1.03 6.17
CA VAL A 279 8.33 -1.10 5.38
C VAL A 279 9.43 -1.85 6.13
N GLY A 280 9.61 -1.56 7.42
CA GLY A 280 10.70 -2.14 8.21
C GLY A 280 10.46 -3.60 8.58
N ARG A 281 9.19 -4.02 8.68
CA ARG A 281 8.83 -5.37 9.10
C ARG A 281 8.61 -6.32 7.94
N ASP A 282 7.95 -5.86 6.89
CA ASP A 282 7.29 -6.70 5.89
C ASP A 282 7.96 -6.66 4.51
N LEU A 283 9.05 -5.87 4.37
CA LEU A 283 9.87 -5.81 3.15
C LEU A 283 11.08 -6.73 3.29
N HIS A 284 11.15 -7.76 2.46
CA HIS A 284 12.20 -8.76 2.52
C HIS A 284 13.01 -8.80 1.24
N PHE A 285 14.33 -8.66 1.34
CA PHE A 285 15.25 -8.81 0.22
C PHE A 285 15.79 -10.24 0.14
N ASP A 286 16.09 -10.70 -1.07
CA ASP A 286 16.84 -11.94 -1.24
C ASP A 286 18.33 -11.75 -0.87
N GLU A 287 19.10 -12.84 -0.80
CA GLU A 287 20.52 -12.82 -0.42
C GLU A 287 21.37 -11.89 -1.33
N THR A 288 20.97 -11.73 -2.57
CA THR A 288 21.66 -10.85 -3.53
C THR A 288 21.13 -9.41 -3.53
N SER A 289 20.07 -9.16 -2.78
CA SER A 289 19.33 -7.90 -2.74
C SER A 289 18.83 -7.42 -4.12
N THR A 290 18.64 -8.33 -5.07
CA THR A 290 18.12 -7.99 -6.41
C THR A 290 16.64 -8.27 -6.58
N ARG A 291 16.02 -8.90 -5.58
CA ARG A 291 14.60 -9.22 -5.50
C ARG A 291 14.05 -8.78 -4.16
N VAL A 292 12.80 -8.38 -4.16
CA VAL A 292 12.11 -7.97 -2.94
C VAL A 292 10.75 -8.66 -2.85
N ALA A 293 10.45 -9.20 -1.68
CA ALA A 293 9.12 -9.67 -1.32
C ALA A 293 8.46 -8.68 -0.37
N TRP A 294 7.18 -8.49 -0.54
CA TRP A 294 6.32 -7.58 0.16
C TRP A 294 5.21 -8.40 0.83
N ASP A 295 5.30 -8.58 2.15
CA ASP A 295 4.27 -9.28 2.92
C ASP A 295 3.15 -8.30 3.30
N ALA A 296 1.98 -8.51 2.74
CA ALA A 296 0.78 -7.74 3.01
C ALA A 296 -0.36 -8.62 3.53
N THR A 297 -0.03 -9.71 4.18
CA THR A 297 -1.00 -10.53 4.90
C THR A 297 -1.49 -9.81 6.17
N VAL A 298 -2.65 -10.19 6.69
CA VAL A 298 -3.18 -9.56 7.92
C VAL A 298 -2.16 -9.70 9.04
N PRO A 299 -1.68 -8.58 9.60
CA PRO A 299 -0.69 -8.63 10.67
C PRO A 299 -1.33 -9.17 11.96
N ILE A 300 -0.72 -10.21 12.54
CA ILE A 300 -1.15 -10.77 13.83
C ILE A 300 -0.43 -10.04 14.96
N PRO A 301 -1.15 -9.41 15.91
CA PRO A 301 -0.55 -8.68 17.01
C PRO A 301 0.46 -9.53 17.78
N SER A 302 1.68 -9.02 17.92
CA SER A 302 2.81 -9.73 18.49
C SER A 302 3.85 -8.75 19.04
N ASP A 303 4.46 -9.10 20.15
CA ASP A 303 5.66 -8.46 20.71
C ASP A 303 6.92 -9.32 20.47
N ASP A 304 6.78 -10.44 19.77
CA ASP A 304 7.83 -11.35 19.33
C ASP A 304 8.16 -11.11 17.86
N GLY A 305 9.43 -10.93 17.52
CA GLY A 305 9.90 -10.69 16.17
C GLY A 305 10.80 -9.46 16.04
N PRO A 306 11.24 -9.11 14.81
CA PRO A 306 12.16 -7.99 14.59
C PRO A 306 11.54 -6.63 14.94
N LEU A 307 10.23 -6.50 14.69
CA LEU A 307 9.43 -5.33 15.04
C LEU A 307 8.07 -5.78 15.59
N PRO A 308 7.50 -5.06 16.57
CA PRO A 308 6.22 -5.41 17.15
C PRO A 308 5.08 -5.21 16.14
N VAL A 309 4.04 -6.01 16.28
CA VAL A 309 2.77 -5.83 15.58
C VAL A 309 1.73 -5.36 16.59
N ARG A 310 1.23 -4.15 16.39
CA ARG A 310 0.20 -3.57 17.23
C ARG A 310 -1.15 -4.26 17.02
N ARG A 311 -2.06 -4.06 17.97
CA ARG A 311 -3.44 -4.52 17.83
C ARG A 311 -4.07 -3.92 16.57
N TRP A 312 -4.78 -4.76 15.83
CA TRP A 312 -5.43 -4.38 14.58
C TRP A 312 -6.92 -4.15 14.81
N PRO A 313 -7.49 -3.02 14.43
CA PRO A 313 -8.91 -2.78 14.57
C PRO A 313 -9.71 -3.61 13.57
N ALA A 314 -10.93 -3.98 13.94
CA ALA A 314 -11.87 -4.57 13.00
C ALA A 314 -12.11 -3.62 11.82
N VAL A 315 -12.25 -4.19 10.63
CA VAL A 315 -12.72 -3.42 9.47
C VAL A 315 -14.18 -3.05 9.68
N THR A 316 -14.49 -1.77 9.54
CA THR A 316 -15.87 -1.30 9.60
C THR A 316 -16.60 -1.72 8.32
N LEU A 317 -17.61 -2.55 8.46
CA LEU A 317 -18.46 -3.00 7.37
C LEU A 317 -19.89 -2.48 7.56
N HIS A 318 -20.62 -2.33 6.46
CA HIS A 318 -22.04 -2.04 6.51
C HIS A 318 -22.81 -3.29 6.95
N ASP A 319 -23.80 -3.11 7.80
CA ASP A 319 -24.75 -4.16 8.16
C ASP A 319 -25.44 -4.70 6.89
N PRO A 320 -25.37 -6.00 6.59
CA PRO A 320 -25.97 -6.60 5.39
C PRO A 320 -27.47 -6.36 5.26
N GLU A 321 -28.21 -6.31 6.38
CA GLU A 321 -29.64 -6.00 6.38
C GLU A 321 -29.87 -4.53 5.94
N MET A 322 -29.03 -3.59 6.42
CA MET A 322 -29.09 -2.21 6.02
C MET A 322 -28.76 -2.03 4.54
N VAL A 323 -27.73 -2.71 4.03
CA VAL A 323 -27.38 -2.72 2.59
C VAL A 323 -28.59 -3.17 1.77
N SER A 324 -29.19 -4.32 2.12
CA SER A 324 -30.36 -4.87 1.42
C SER A 324 -31.56 -3.90 1.43
N ARG A 325 -31.79 -3.19 2.55
CA ARG A 325 -32.84 -2.17 2.64
C ARG A 325 -32.60 -0.96 1.75
N VAL A 326 -31.35 -0.50 1.70
CA VAL A 326 -30.95 0.64 0.83
C VAL A 326 -31.09 0.26 -0.63
N ASP A 327 -30.65 -0.93 -1.03
CA ASP A 327 -30.75 -1.43 -2.40
C ASP A 327 -32.22 -1.55 -2.85
N ALA A 328 -33.08 -2.10 -1.97
CA ALA A 328 -34.51 -2.18 -2.23
C ALA A 328 -35.15 -0.78 -2.37
N TRP A 329 -34.72 0.19 -1.57
CA TRP A 329 -35.20 1.56 -1.63
C TRP A 329 -34.74 2.28 -2.91
N LEU A 330 -33.49 2.09 -3.34
CA LEU A 330 -32.95 2.63 -4.59
C LEU A 330 -33.66 2.05 -5.81
N SER A 331 -33.85 0.72 -5.86
CA SER A 331 -34.51 0.03 -6.98
C SER A 331 -35.95 0.48 -7.25
N GLN A 332 -36.59 1.13 -6.26
CA GLN A 332 -37.94 1.70 -6.41
C GLN A 332 -37.91 3.14 -6.95
N ARG A 333 -36.76 3.78 -7.08
CA ARG A 333 -36.59 5.22 -7.40
C ARG A 333 -35.73 5.51 -8.63
N ILE A 334 -35.02 4.51 -9.10
CA ILE A 334 -34.27 4.50 -10.36
C ILE A 334 -35.00 3.60 -11.36
#